data_887560ccfcab3957c947b9b40ce15838
#
_entry.id   887560ccfcab3957c947b9b40ce15838
#
_cell.length_a   1.000
_cell.length_b   1.000
_cell.length_c   1.000
_cell.angle_alpha   90.00
_cell.angle_beta   90.00
_cell.angle_gamma   90.00
#
_symmetry.space_group_name_H-M   'P 1'
#
loop_
_entity.id
_entity.type
_entity.pdbx_description
1 polymer ?
#
loop_
_entity_poly.entity_id
_entity_poly.type
_entity_poly.pdbx_seq_one_letter_code
_entity_poly.pdbx_strand_id
1 'polypeptide(L)'
;MKIKELVSALERFAPLPLQDGFDNAGLQIGLTDAEATGALLCLDVTEAVLDEAIALGYNLVISHHPLIFKGYKSITGKDYVERCILKAIKNDIVIYSAHTNLDNAPEGVNFKIAEKIGLKNVRVLEAKENALLKLVTFVPVTRAEEVRTALASAGCGCIGNYDSCSYNVEGEGMFRALESANPYCGKIGELHVEKETRIETILPTYRKAEVIKALLAAHPYEEPAFDLYPLQNSWQQAGAGVIGELETPETELEFLKRIKKTFEVGCLKHNRLTGREIQTVALCGGAGAFLMLLAIRNRADVFITGEIKYHDYFGHDTDILLAEIGHYESEQYTKEIFYTIIRDLFPNVEVQQSKINTNPIKYM
;
A
#
# COMPACT_ATOMS: atom_id res chain seq x y z
N MET A 1 -5.00 -19.93 14.87
CA MET A 1 -4.19 -18.79 14.36
C MET A 1 -4.82 -17.49 14.84
N LYS A 2 -4.02 -16.56 15.34
CA LYS A 2 -4.55 -15.28 15.84
C LYS A 2 -4.85 -14.30 14.70
N ILE A 3 -5.90 -13.50 14.85
CA ILE A 3 -6.29 -12.47 13.87
C ILE A 3 -5.13 -11.50 13.59
N LYS A 4 -4.32 -11.16 14.60
CA LYS A 4 -3.16 -10.28 14.43
C LYS A 4 -2.11 -10.79 13.42
N GLU A 5 -2.01 -12.10 13.21
CA GLU A 5 -1.08 -12.68 12.24
C GLU A 5 -1.57 -12.39 10.80
N LEU A 6 -2.89 -12.49 10.59
CA LEU A 6 -3.53 -12.12 9.31
C LEU A 6 -3.41 -10.62 9.04
N VAL A 7 -3.72 -9.79 10.03
CA VAL A 7 -3.57 -8.33 9.95
C VAL A 7 -2.14 -7.94 9.63
N SER A 8 -1.15 -8.53 10.32
CA SER A 8 0.27 -8.27 10.08
C SER A 8 0.71 -8.66 8.66
N ALA A 9 0.10 -9.69 8.06
CA ALA A 9 0.39 -10.05 6.67
C ALA A 9 -0.16 -9.00 5.69
N LEU A 10 -1.37 -8.51 5.92
CA LEU A 10 -1.96 -7.42 5.13
C LEU A 10 -1.12 -6.13 5.25
N GLU A 11 -0.66 -5.80 6.46
CA GLU A 11 0.18 -4.61 6.71
C GLU A 11 1.61 -4.75 6.16
N ARG A 12 2.12 -5.96 5.98
CA ARG A 12 3.39 -6.17 5.24
C ARG A 12 3.22 -5.93 3.76
N PHE A 13 2.07 -6.31 3.18
CA PHE A 13 1.76 -6.05 1.77
C PHE A 13 1.45 -4.58 1.52
N ALA A 14 0.58 -3.99 2.34
CA ALA A 14 0.15 -2.59 2.26
C ALA A 14 0.38 -1.88 3.60
N PRO A 15 1.61 -1.41 3.88
CA PRO A 15 1.94 -0.76 5.14
C PRO A 15 1.06 0.46 5.43
N LEU A 16 0.53 0.57 6.65
CA LEU A 16 -0.36 1.67 7.06
C LEU A 16 0.23 3.08 6.78
N PRO A 17 1.54 3.35 6.95
CA PRO A 17 2.10 4.65 6.61
C PRO A 17 2.04 5.05 5.12
N LEU A 18 1.63 4.15 4.23
CA LEU A 18 1.34 4.49 2.83
C LEU A 18 -0.02 5.18 2.65
N GLN A 19 -0.90 5.14 3.65
CA GLN A 19 -2.20 5.81 3.59
C GLN A 19 -2.05 7.32 3.41
N ASP A 20 -3.09 7.95 2.87
CA ASP A 20 -3.16 9.39 2.74
C ASP A 20 -3.51 10.05 4.07
N GLY A 21 -3.14 11.33 4.24
CA GLY A 21 -3.24 12.01 5.54
C GLY A 21 -4.66 12.22 6.08
N PHE A 22 -5.68 12.03 5.26
CA PHE A 22 -7.10 12.12 5.65
C PHE A 22 -7.71 10.75 5.99
N ASP A 23 -6.99 9.66 5.74
CA ASP A 23 -7.51 8.30 5.80
C ASP A 23 -7.48 7.71 7.23
N ASN A 24 -8.23 6.62 7.42
CA ASN A 24 -8.28 5.86 8.66
C ASN A 24 -8.22 4.35 8.37
N ALA A 25 -7.23 3.92 7.58
CA ALA A 25 -6.96 2.50 7.35
C ALA A 25 -6.44 1.80 8.61
N GLY A 26 -6.56 0.48 8.66
CA GLY A 26 -6.10 -0.37 9.74
C GLY A 26 -7.24 -1.00 10.55
N LEU A 27 -6.95 -1.37 11.79
CA LEU A 27 -7.93 -1.96 12.69
C LEU A 27 -9.02 -0.95 13.06
N GLN A 28 -10.26 -1.30 12.71
CA GLN A 28 -11.43 -0.46 12.97
C GLN A 28 -12.14 -0.85 14.28
N ILE A 29 -12.34 -2.13 14.52
CA ILE A 29 -13.09 -2.68 15.64
C ILE A 29 -12.50 -4.01 16.07
N GLY A 30 -12.53 -4.29 17.35
CA GLY A 30 -12.28 -5.60 17.95
C GLY A 30 -10.86 -5.83 18.42
N LEU A 31 -10.62 -7.04 18.95
CA LEU A 31 -9.35 -7.46 19.56
C LEU A 31 -8.67 -8.53 18.70
N THR A 32 -7.48 -8.23 18.23
CA THR A 32 -6.73 -9.07 17.29
C THR A 32 -6.01 -10.26 17.94
N ASP A 33 -6.02 -10.38 19.27
CA ASP A 33 -5.47 -11.55 19.98
C ASP A 33 -6.39 -12.78 19.94
N ALA A 34 -7.65 -12.61 19.49
CA ALA A 34 -8.58 -13.73 19.31
C ALA A 34 -8.10 -14.69 18.20
N GLU A 35 -8.49 -15.96 18.31
CA GLU A 35 -8.31 -16.93 17.23
C GLU A 35 -9.27 -16.62 16.07
N ALA A 36 -8.77 -16.64 14.84
CA ALA A 36 -9.58 -16.48 13.65
C ALA A 36 -10.41 -17.74 13.39
N THR A 37 -11.73 -17.61 13.30
CA THR A 37 -12.63 -18.68 12.88
C THR A 37 -12.83 -18.70 11.37
N GLY A 38 -12.61 -17.59 10.70
CA GLY A 38 -12.66 -17.35 9.27
C GLY A 38 -12.68 -15.87 8.96
N ALA A 39 -12.43 -15.51 7.70
CA ALA A 39 -12.38 -14.14 7.20
C ALA A 39 -13.38 -13.92 6.07
N LEU A 40 -14.21 -12.88 6.16
CA LEU A 40 -15.08 -12.39 5.09
C LEU A 40 -14.48 -11.14 4.46
N LEU A 41 -14.31 -11.16 3.13
CA LEU A 41 -13.71 -10.07 2.36
C LEU A 41 -14.79 -9.25 1.66
N CYS A 42 -14.76 -7.94 1.82
CA CYS A 42 -15.76 -7.05 1.21
C CYS A 42 -15.12 -5.76 0.70
N LEU A 43 -15.85 -4.97 -0.08
CA LEU A 43 -15.47 -3.61 -0.41
C LEU A 43 -15.87 -2.67 0.73
N ASP A 44 -17.14 -2.68 1.09
CA ASP A 44 -17.72 -1.87 2.15
C ASP A 44 -18.27 -2.72 3.28
N VAL A 45 -18.18 -2.24 4.52
CA VAL A 45 -18.83 -2.86 5.67
C VAL A 45 -20.24 -2.33 5.82
N THR A 46 -21.22 -3.21 5.69
CA THR A 46 -22.65 -2.93 5.88
C THR A 46 -23.26 -3.88 6.91
N GLU A 47 -24.48 -3.59 7.39
CA GLU A 47 -25.19 -4.51 8.28
C GLU A 47 -25.41 -5.88 7.62
N ALA A 48 -25.68 -5.92 6.30
CA ALA A 48 -25.86 -7.16 5.56
C ALA A 48 -24.56 -7.98 5.43
N VAL A 49 -23.41 -7.34 5.25
CA VAL A 49 -22.10 -8.01 5.24
C VAL A 49 -21.78 -8.61 6.62
N LEU A 50 -22.12 -7.91 7.70
CA LEU A 50 -21.94 -8.42 9.06
C LEU A 50 -22.90 -9.60 9.34
N ASP A 51 -24.14 -9.55 8.83
CA ASP A 51 -25.07 -10.68 8.91
C ASP A 51 -24.56 -11.91 8.16
N GLU A 52 -23.94 -11.71 6.99
CA GLU A 52 -23.26 -12.78 6.24
C GLU A 52 -22.09 -13.38 7.05
N ALA A 53 -21.25 -12.55 7.67
CA ALA A 53 -20.15 -13.04 8.51
C ALA A 53 -20.65 -13.84 9.71
N ILE A 54 -21.72 -13.38 10.38
CA ILE A 54 -22.37 -14.08 11.50
C ILE A 54 -22.92 -15.44 11.04
N ALA A 55 -23.61 -15.47 9.89
CA ALA A 55 -24.19 -16.69 9.36
C ALA A 55 -23.11 -17.73 8.97
N LEU A 56 -21.93 -17.29 8.56
CA LEU A 56 -20.77 -18.14 8.26
C LEU A 56 -19.99 -18.55 9.51
N GLY A 57 -20.23 -17.93 10.66
CA GLY A 57 -19.46 -18.13 11.89
C GLY A 57 -18.07 -17.51 11.82
N TYR A 58 -17.84 -16.51 10.97
CA TYR A 58 -16.57 -15.82 10.81
C TYR A 58 -16.49 -14.62 11.76
N ASN A 59 -15.34 -14.47 12.40
CA ASN A 59 -15.07 -13.39 13.35
C ASN A 59 -14.11 -12.32 12.84
N LEU A 60 -13.73 -12.35 11.54
CA LEU A 60 -12.91 -11.33 10.91
C LEU A 60 -13.59 -10.84 9.62
N VAL A 61 -13.77 -9.53 9.51
CA VAL A 61 -14.19 -8.85 8.27
C VAL A 61 -13.04 -7.97 7.80
N ILE A 62 -12.62 -8.18 6.54
CA ILE A 62 -11.58 -7.38 5.90
C ILE A 62 -12.24 -6.59 4.78
N SER A 63 -12.19 -5.26 4.87
CA SER A 63 -12.77 -4.36 3.89
C SER A 63 -11.72 -3.49 3.22
N HIS A 64 -12.06 -2.95 2.05
CA HIS A 64 -11.31 -1.88 1.45
C HIS A 64 -11.62 -0.56 2.15
N HIS A 65 -12.87 -0.14 2.12
CA HIS A 65 -13.28 1.11 2.76
C HIS A 65 -13.35 0.98 4.27
N PRO A 66 -12.79 1.96 5.02
CA PRO A 66 -12.91 1.99 6.47
C PRO A 66 -14.35 2.26 6.89
N LEU A 67 -14.87 1.44 7.81
CA LEU A 67 -16.20 1.66 8.38
C LEU A 67 -16.24 2.99 9.16
N ILE A 68 -15.17 3.27 9.90
CA ILE A 68 -15.04 4.47 10.73
C ILE A 68 -14.12 5.46 10.00
N PHE A 69 -14.69 6.30 9.13
CA PHE A 69 -13.91 7.32 8.42
C PHE A 69 -13.68 8.58 9.26
N LYS A 70 -14.62 8.90 10.15
CA LYS A 70 -14.54 10.04 11.08
C LYS A 70 -14.80 9.58 12.50
N GLY A 71 -14.09 10.17 13.46
CA GLY A 71 -14.26 9.83 14.88
C GLY A 71 -15.67 10.08 15.39
N TYR A 72 -16.20 9.15 16.21
CA TYR A 72 -17.51 9.24 16.84
C TYR A 72 -17.38 9.73 18.29
N LYS A 73 -18.26 10.66 18.69
CA LYS A 73 -18.36 11.13 20.09
C LYS A 73 -19.27 10.24 20.95
N SER A 74 -20.17 9.49 20.32
CA SER A 74 -21.10 8.55 20.95
C SER A 74 -21.49 7.48 19.98
N ILE A 75 -21.82 6.28 20.45
CA ILE A 75 -22.29 5.15 19.64
C ILE A 75 -23.64 4.73 20.19
N THR A 76 -24.71 5.10 19.50
CA THR A 76 -26.11 4.94 19.96
C THR A 76 -26.99 4.20 18.94
N GLY A 77 -26.43 3.87 17.74
CA GLY A 77 -27.15 3.16 16.69
C GLY A 77 -28.00 4.08 15.78
N LYS A 78 -27.78 5.41 15.81
CA LYS A 78 -28.58 6.38 15.05
C LYS A 78 -28.32 6.35 13.54
N ASP A 79 -27.13 5.96 13.11
CA ASP A 79 -26.77 5.81 11.69
C ASP A 79 -26.29 4.39 11.39
N TYR A 80 -26.06 4.08 10.11
CA TYR A 80 -25.66 2.73 9.70
C TYR A 80 -24.29 2.33 10.24
N VAL A 81 -23.35 3.28 10.36
CA VAL A 81 -21.99 3.02 10.89
C VAL A 81 -22.08 2.64 12.35
N GLU A 82 -22.81 3.42 13.17
CA GLU A 82 -23.02 3.10 14.60
C GLU A 82 -23.70 1.74 14.77
N ARG A 83 -24.70 1.39 13.91
CA ARG A 83 -25.34 0.06 13.94
C ARG A 83 -24.37 -1.06 13.59
N CYS A 84 -23.52 -0.87 12.57
CA CYS A 84 -22.44 -1.81 12.23
C CYS A 84 -21.45 -1.98 13.38
N ILE A 85 -21.00 -0.88 14.01
CA ILE A 85 -20.12 -0.93 15.19
C ILE A 85 -20.75 -1.77 16.31
N LEU A 86 -22.01 -1.47 16.69
CA LEU A 86 -22.71 -2.20 17.74
C LEU A 86 -22.92 -3.68 17.39
N LYS A 87 -23.23 -3.99 16.12
CA LYS A 87 -23.40 -5.37 15.65
C LYS A 87 -22.08 -6.13 15.71
N ALA A 88 -20.98 -5.54 15.23
CA ALA A 88 -19.66 -6.17 15.26
C ALA A 88 -19.19 -6.46 16.68
N ILE A 89 -19.31 -5.48 17.59
CA ILE A 89 -18.93 -5.65 19.02
C ILE A 89 -19.76 -6.74 19.70
N LYS A 90 -21.10 -6.77 19.48
CA LYS A 90 -22.00 -7.76 20.10
C LYS A 90 -21.76 -9.20 19.63
N ASN A 91 -21.13 -9.39 18.47
CA ASN A 91 -20.86 -10.69 17.87
C ASN A 91 -19.36 -11.02 17.82
N ASP A 92 -18.52 -10.29 18.56
CA ASP A 92 -17.07 -10.49 18.63
C ASP A 92 -16.37 -10.47 17.25
N ILE A 93 -16.90 -9.67 16.30
CA ILE A 93 -16.34 -9.53 14.97
C ILE A 93 -15.28 -8.43 14.97
N VAL A 94 -14.10 -8.77 14.50
CA VAL A 94 -13.00 -7.84 14.22
C VAL A 94 -13.16 -7.27 12.81
N ILE A 95 -13.05 -5.95 12.66
CA ILE A 95 -13.08 -5.28 11.36
C ILE A 95 -11.72 -4.62 11.11
N TYR A 96 -11.10 -4.97 10.00
CA TYR A 96 -9.86 -4.40 9.49
C TYR A 96 -10.10 -3.83 8.10
N SER A 97 -9.55 -2.65 7.81
CA SER A 97 -9.67 -2.01 6.50
C SER A 97 -8.30 -1.67 5.92
N ALA A 98 -8.07 -2.01 4.65
CA ALA A 98 -6.92 -1.55 3.88
C ALA A 98 -7.44 -0.70 2.72
N HIS A 99 -7.28 0.61 2.84
CA HIS A 99 -7.85 1.64 1.98
C HIS A 99 -6.75 2.32 1.16
N THR A 100 -6.49 3.62 1.33
CA THR A 100 -5.48 4.32 0.52
C THR A 100 -4.06 3.78 0.71
N ASN A 101 -3.75 3.11 1.82
CA ASN A 101 -2.50 2.37 1.96
C ASN A 101 -2.39 1.24 0.95
N LEU A 102 -3.49 0.56 0.60
CA LEU A 102 -3.53 -0.48 -0.41
C LEU A 102 -3.57 0.11 -1.84
N ASP A 103 -4.22 1.27 -2.03
CA ASP A 103 -4.18 1.98 -3.31
C ASP A 103 -2.76 2.42 -3.69
N ASN A 104 -2.00 2.87 -2.69
CA ASN A 104 -0.63 3.35 -2.85
C ASN A 104 0.43 2.24 -2.80
N ALA A 105 0.07 1.01 -2.43
CA ALA A 105 1.02 -0.09 -2.30
C ALA A 105 1.48 -0.62 -3.67
N PRO A 106 2.72 -1.13 -3.78
CA PRO A 106 3.11 -1.98 -4.89
C PRO A 106 2.12 -3.15 -5.03
N GLU A 107 1.73 -3.48 -6.26
CA GLU A 107 0.76 -4.56 -6.56
C GLU A 107 -0.62 -4.38 -5.90
N GLY A 108 -0.94 -3.18 -5.42
CA GLY A 108 -2.21 -2.84 -4.80
C GLY A 108 -3.35 -2.63 -5.82
N VAL A 109 -4.39 -1.88 -5.41
CA VAL A 109 -5.67 -1.74 -6.15
C VAL A 109 -5.44 -1.26 -7.58
N ASN A 110 -4.62 -0.22 -7.78
CA ASN A 110 -4.39 0.34 -9.12
C ASN A 110 -3.67 -0.65 -10.05
N PHE A 111 -2.75 -1.45 -9.52
CA PHE A 111 -2.11 -2.53 -10.28
C PHE A 111 -3.09 -3.64 -10.60
N LYS A 112 -4.02 -3.95 -9.70
CA LYS A 112 -5.10 -4.94 -9.96
C LYS A 112 -6.04 -4.48 -11.06
N ILE A 113 -6.40 -3.20 -11.10
CA ILE A 113 -7.17 -2.62 -12.20
C ILE A 113 -6.39 -2.74 -13.52
N ALA A 114 -5.09 -2.40 -13.53
CA ALA A 114 -4.23 -2.52 -14.70
C ALA A 114 -4.10 -3.97 -15.19
N GLU A 115 -3.98 -4.94 -14.28
CA GLU A 115 -4.02 -6.38 -14.58
C GLU A 115 -5.32 -6.79 -15.30
N LYS A 116 -6.47 -6.35 -14.77
CA LYS A 116 -7.80 -6.64 -15.37
C LYS A 116 -7.95 -6.05 -16.78
N ILE A 117 -7.32 -4.90 -17.04
CA ILE A 117 -7.27 -4.27 -18.37
C ILE A 117 -6.29 -5.01 -19.30
N GLY A 118 -5.28 -5.69 -18.74
CA GLY A 118 -4.22 -6.36 -19.48
C GLY A 118 -3.07 -5.42 -19.87
N LEU A 119 -2.83 -4.37 -19.06
CA LEU A 119 -1.74 -3.42 -19.34
C LEU A 119 -0.36 -4.06 -19.13
N LYS A 120 0.60 -3.61 -19.92
CA LYS A 120 2.03 -3.94 -19.85
C LYS A 120 2.81 -2.71 -19.38
N ASN A 121 4.07 -2.92 -18.97
CA ASN A 121 4.99 -1.85 -18.56
C ASN A 121 4.35 -0.90 -17.51
N VAL A 122 3.57 -1.48 -16.58
CA VAL A 122 2.83 -0.72 -15.57
C VAL A 122 3.79 -0.10 -14.57
N ARG A 123 3.63 1.20 -14.33
CA ARG A 123 4.37 1.95 -13.32
C ARG A 123 3.43 2.89 -12.57
N VAL A 124 3.83 3.30 -11.38
CA VAL A 124 3.10 4.30 -10.59
C VAL A 124 3.02 5.61 -11.37
N LEU A 125 1.86 6.25 -11.34
CA LEU A 125 1.62 7.53 -12.03
C LEU A 125 2.14 8.71 -11.19
N GLU A 126 1.82 8.76 -9.90
CA GLU A 126 2.30 9.74 -8.95
C GLU A 126 3.08 9.04 -7.83
N ALA A 127 4.40 9.05 -7.93
CA ALA A 127 5.27 8.41 -6.96
C ALA A 127 5.23 9.11 -5.58
N LYS A 128 5.33 8.32 -4.50
CA LYS A 128 5.29 8.84 -3.12
C LYS A 128 6.55 9.66 -2.81
N GLU A 129 6.37 10.92 -2.44
CA GLU A 129 7.45 11.82 -2.03
C GLU A 129 7.76 11.69 -0.54
N ASN A 130 8.97 12.09 -0.13
CA ASN A 130 9.44 12.08 1.28
C ASN A 130 9.29 10.72 1.98
N ALA A 131 9.29 9.65 1.21
CA ALA A 131 9.06 8.27 1.68
C ALA A 131 10.35 7.47 1.90
N LEU A 132 11.52 8.04 1.62
CA LEU A 132 12.80 7.36 1.66
C LEU A 132 13.77 8.02 2.64
N LEU A 133 14.57 7.17 3.30
CA LEU A 133 15.72 7.56 4.12
C LEU A 133 16.98 6.89 3.56
N LYS A 134 18.12 7.55 3.77
CA LYS A 134 19.45 6.93 3.68
C LYS A 134 19.93 6.62 5.09
N LEU A 135 20.28 5.38 5.36
CA LEU A 135 21.03 4.95 6.53
C LEU A 135 22.52 4.96 6.18
N VAL A 136 23.31 5.51 7.08
CA VAL A 136 24.77 5.42 7.09
C VAL A 136 25.20 4.83 8.42
N THR A 137 26.10 3.85 8.42
CA THR A 137 26.72 3.29 9.65
C THR A 137 28.17 2.92 9.40
N PHE A 138 28.94 2.75 10.47
CA PHE A 138 30.37 2.50 10.44
C PHE A 138 30.67 1.23 11.23
N VAL A 139 31.17 0.19 10.55
CA VAL A 139 31.28 -1.15 11.09
C VAL A 139 32.71 -1.65 10.94
N PRO A 140 33.33 -2.31 11.93
CA PRO A 140 34.62 -2.98 11.76
C PRO A 140 34.63 -3.84 10.49
N VAL A 141 35.67 -3.73 9.66
CA VAL A 141 35.74 -4.40 8.33
C VAL A 141 35.39 -5.87 8.43
N THR A 142 35.81 -6.55 9.51
CA THR A 142 35.56 -7.99 9.75
C THR A 142 34.10 -8.35 10.02
N ARG A 143 33.24 -7.37 10.33
CA ARG A 143 31.82 -7.54 10.67
C ARG A 143 30.87 -6.89 9.66
N ALA A 144 31.41 -6.24 8.64
CA ALA A 144 30.62 -5.46 7.67
C ALA A 144 29.59 -6.32 6.92
N GLU A 145 29.94 -7.55 6.53
CA GLU A 145 29.05 -8.47 5.82
C GLU A 145 27.82 -8.87 6.65
N GLU A 146 28.03 -9.17 7.93
CA GLU A 146 26.95 -9.54 8.85
C GLU A 146 25.94 -8.41 9.02
N VAL A 147 26.43 -7.17 9.25
CA VAL A 147 25.57 -6.00 9.40
C VAL A 147 24.84 -5.68 8.09
N ARG A 148 25.52 -5.75 6.95
CA ARG A 148 24.91 -5.56 5.62
C ARG A 148 23.77 -6.53 5.36
N THR A 149 23.99 -7.82 5.66
CA THR A 149 22.96 -8.87 5.52
C THR A 149 21.76 -8.62 6.43
N ALA A 150 22.00 -8.21 7.67
CA ALA A 150 20.93 -7.87 8.61
C ALA A 150 20.09 -6.67 8.13
N LEU A 151 20.74 -5.63 7.62
CA LEU A 151 20.06 -4.45 7.06
C LEU A 151 19.23 -4.80 5.82
N ALA A 152 19.78 -5.59 4.90
CA ALA A 152 19.06 -6.06 3.70
C ALA A 152 17.83 -6.90 4.09
N SER A 153 17.99 -7.83 5.04
CA SER A 153 16.90 -8.67 5.56
C SER A 153 15.80 -7.83 6.25
N ALA A 154 16.14 -6.69 6.84
CA ALA A 154 15.20 -5.74 7.41
C ALA A 154 14.54 -4.82 6.34
N GLY A 155 14.87 -4.99 5.05
CA GLY A 155 14.26 -4.29 3.92
C GLY A 155 14.96 -3.03 3.48
N CYS A 156 16.27 -2.91 3.76
CA CYS A 156 17.12 -1.88 3.15
C CYS A 156 17.54 -2.29 1.73
N GLY A 157 17.87 -1.28 0.91
CA GLY A 157 18.56 -1.46 -0.36
C GLY A 157 17.66 -1.84 -1.53
N CYS A 158 16.34 -1.63 -1.47
CA CYS A 158 15.47 -1.85 -2.62
C CYS A 158 15.46 -0.62 -3.54
N ILE A 159 15.94 -0.77 -4.79
CA ILE A 159 15.98 0.28 -5.81
C ILE A 159 15.48 -0.30 -7.13
N GLY A 160 14.26 0.02 -7.54
CA GLY A 160 13.63 -0.57 -8.73
C GLY A 160 13.60 -2.10 -8.62
N ASN A 161 14.20 -2.78 -9.59
CA ASN A 161 14.27 -4.26 -9.65
C ASN A 161 15.51 -4.84 -8.96
N TYR A 162 16.22 -4.05 -8.14
CA TYR A 162 17.40 -4.49 -7.41
C TYR A 162 17.14 -4.46 -5.91
N ASP A 163 17.57 -5.48 -5.21
CA ASP A 163 17.59 -5.55 -3.75
C ASP A 163 19.02 -5.50 -3.19
N SER A 164 19.15 -5.46 -1.87
CA SER A 164 20.43 -5.48 -1.15
C SER A 164 21.44 -4.41 -1.61
N CYS A 165 20.96 -3.33 -2.22
CA CYS A 165 21.82 -2.25 -2.72
C CYS A 165 22.46 -1.53 -1.54
N SER A 166 23.77 -1.45 -1.54
CA SER A 166 24.56 -0.66 -0.60
C SER A 166 25.80 -0.10 -1.26
N TYR A 167 26.30 1.01 -0.72
CA TYR A 167 27.61 1.55 -1.10
C TYR A 167 28.53 1.47 0.09
N ASN A 168 29.74 0.92 -0.10
CA ASN A 168 30.67 0.63 0.99
C ASN A 168 32.01 1.30 0.72
N VAL A 169 32.56 1.95 1.74
CA VAL A 169 33.88 2.61 1.70
C VAL A 169 34.65 2.24 2.96
N GLU A 170 35.89 1.77 2.80
CA GLU A 170 36.77 1.53 3.93
C GLU A 170 37.41 2.86 4.39
N GLY A 171 37.54 2.99 5.70
CA GLY A 171 38.09 4.17 6.36
C GLY A 171 38.58 3.85 7.77
N GLU A 172 38.87 4.89 8.51
CA GLU A 172 39.32 4.80 9.91
C GLU A 172 38.36 5.57 10.82
N GLY A 173 37.73 4.82 11.74
CA GLY A 173 36.96 5.39 12.84
C GLY A 173 37.84 5.66 14.05
N MET A 174 37.59 6.76 14.77
CA MET A 174 38.32 7.09 15.99
C MET A 174 37.35 7.32 17.14
N PHE A 175 37.66 6.70 18.29
CA PHE A 175 36.89 6.93 19.52
C PHE A 175 37.75 6.77 20.77
N ARG A 176 37.26 7.27 21.91
CA ARG A 176 37.84 7.04 23.24
C ARG A 176 36.71 6.51 24.14
N ALA A 177 36.87 5.29 24.60
CA ALA A 177 35.95 4.69 25.58
C ALA A 177 36.11 5.40 26.95
N LEU A 178 34.99 5.79 27.58
CA LEU A 178 34.93 6.35 28.92
C LEU A 178 34.81 5.23 29.98
N GLU A 179 34.94 5.58 31.26
CA GLU A 179 34.99 4.62 32.38
C GLU A 179 33.81 3.68 32.49
N SER A 180 32.61 4.10 32.01
CA SER A 180 31.38 3.30 32.04
C SER A 180 31.17 2.45 30.79
N ALA A 181 32.02 2.57 29.76
CA ALA A 181 31.89 1.86 28.50
C ALA A 181 32.43 0.42 28.58
N ASN A 182 31.86 -0.46 27.75
CA ASN A 182 32.37 -1.83 27.51
C ASN A 182 32.75 -1.96 26.03
N PRO A 183 33.86 -1.39 25.58
CA PRO A 183 34.20 -1.30 24.18
C PRO A 183 34.51 -2.66 23.57
N TYR A 184 33.96 -2.93 22.36
CA TYR A 184 34.28 -4.10 21.55
C TYR A 184 35.77 -4.18 21.19
N CYS A 185 36.43 -3.04 20.92
CA CYS A 185 37.85 -2.92 20.65
C CYS A 185 38.40 -1.65 21.34
N GLY A 186 39.72 -1.55 21.46
CA GLY A 186 40.38 -0.46 22.18
C GLY A 186 40.38 -0.65 23.70
N LYS A 187 40.85 0.41 24.45
CA LYS A 187 40.91 0.43 25.90
C LYS A 187 40.30 1.69 26.47
N ILE A 188 39.73 1.59 27.67
CA ILE A 188 39.16 2.73 28.40
C ILE A 188 40.23 3.81 28.58
N GLY A 189 39.88 5.07 28.28
CA GLY A 189 40.69 6.24 28.41
C GLY A 189 41.71 6.47 27.27
N GLU A 190 41.99 5.50 26.42
CA GLU A 190 42.92 5.63 25.30
C GLU A 190 42.16 5.98 24.00
N LEU A 191 42.77 6.80 23.14
CA LEU A 191 42.27 7.05 21.79
C LEU A 191 42.55 5.83 20.93
N HIS A 192 41.51 5.21 20.42
CA HIS A 192 41.58 4.04 19.53
C HIS A 192 41.26 4.42 18.09
N VAL A 193 41.95 3.82 17.13
CA VAL A 193 41.69 3.91 15.70
C VAL A 193 41.34 2.52 15.21
N GLU A 194 40.15 2.38 14.64
CA GLU A 194 39.66 1.13 14.08
C GLU A 194 39.46 1.23 12.57
N LYS A 195 39.80 0.17 11.85
CA LYS A 195 39.49 0.07 10.43
C LYS A 195 38.02 -0.30 10.27
N GLU A 196 37.25 0.57 9.65
CA GLU A 196 35.82 0.45 9.50
C GLU A 196 35.39 0.55 8.05
N THR A 197 34.30 -0.18 7.74
CA THR A 197 33.54 0.01 6.50
C THR A 197 32.38 0.95 6.79
N ARG A 198 32.33 2.08 6.11
CA ARG A 198 31.15 2.92 6.01
C ARG A 198 30.17 2.24 5.07
N ILE A 199 28.99 1.89 5.57
CA ILE A 199 27.89 1.28 4.81
C ILE A 199 26.80 2.33 4.61
N GLU A 200 26.43 2.60 3.35
CA GLU A 200 25.29 3.43 2.98
C GLU A 200 24.22 2.60 2.28
N THR A 201 22.99 2.72 2.72
CA THR A 201 21.86 2.03 2.08
C THR A 201 20.60 2.89 2.20
N ILE A 202 19.58 2.56 1.39
CA ILE A 202 18.31 3.28 1.40
C ILE A 202 17.20 2.40 2.01
N LEU A 203 16.20 3.02 2.61
CA LEU A 203 15.04 2.32 3.17
C LEU A 203 13.78 3.19 3.09
N PRO A 204 12.59 2.57 2.97
CA PRO A 204 11.34 3.29 3.17
C PRO A 204 11.22 3.79 4.60
N THR A 205 10.70 5.01 4.77
CA THR A 205 10.60 5.70 6.07
C THR A 205 9.87 4.87 7.13
N TYR A 206 8.84 4.12 6.73
CA TYR A 206 8.06 3.29 7.65
C TYR A 206 8.82 2.08 8.21
N ARG A 207 9.92 1.63 7.56
CA ARG A 207 10.78 0.55 8.06
C ARG A 207 11.86 1.02 9.04
N LYS A 208 11.93 2.32 9.34
CA LYS A 208 12.95 2.92 10.19
C LYS A 208 13.16 2.15 11.51
N ALA A 209 12.07 1.86 12.23
CA ALA A 209 12.18 1.20 13.54
C ALA A 209 12.72 -0.23 13.43
N GLU A 210 12.24 -1.00 12.44
CA GLU A 210 12.68 -2.38 12.17
C GLU A 210 14.16 -2.42 11.77
N VAL A 211 14.56 -1.53 10.87
CA VAL A 211 15.93 -1.42 10.38
C VAL A 211 16.90 -1.02 11.50
N ILE A 212 16.56 -0.02 12.33
CA ILE A 212 17.40 0.35 13.49
C ILE A 212 17.52 -0.82 14.46
N LYS A 213 16.43 -1.53 14.73
CA LYS A 213 16.48 -2.74 15.60
C LYS A 213 17.41 -3.81 15.03
N ALA A 214 17.38 -4.06 13.72
CA ALA A 214 18.25 -5.02 13.05
C ALA A 214 19.72 -4.55 13.08
N LEU A 215 19.97 -3.26 12.85
CA LEU A 215 21.31 -2.68 12.97
C LEU A 215 21.90 -2.90 14.37
N LEU A 216 21.16 -2.49 15.41
CA LEU A 216 21.61 -2.61 16.80
C LEU A 216 21.84 -4.04 17.24
N ALA A 217 21.09 -5.00 16.70
CA ALA A 217 21.24 -6.42 17.00
C ALA A 217 22.46 -7.06 16.32
N ALA A 218 22.82 -6.60 15.12
CA ALA A 218 23.90 -7.18 14.33
C ALA A 218 25.24 -6.46 14.53
N HIS A 219 25.21 -5.20 14.98
CA HIS A 219 26.41 -4.39 15.14
C HIS A 219 27.23 -4.84 16.36
N PRO A 220 28.57 -5.00 16.24
CA PRO A 220 29.40 -5.48 17.34
C PRO A 220 29.61 -4.44 18.46
N TYR A 221 29.43 -3.15 18.18
CA TYR A 221 29.56 -2.09 19.19
C TYR A 221 28.32 -2.02 20.07
N GLU A 222 28.52 -1.71 21.36
CA GLU A 222 27.41 -1.48 22.29
C GLU A 222 26.60 -0.21 21.92
N GLU A 223 27.28 0.81 21.38
CA GLU A 223 26.68 2.06 20.90
C GLU A 223 27.18 2.35 19.47
N PRO A 224 26.58 1.74 18.44
CA PRO A 224 27.00 1.98 17.07
C PRO A 224 26.62 3.37 16.58
N ALA A 225 27.57 4.03 15.90
CA ALA A 225 27.28 5.27 15.20
C ALA A 225 26.47 5.00 13.93
N PHE A 226 25.36 5.71 13.76
CA PHE A 226 24.59 5.69 12.51
C PHE A 226 23.84 7.02 12.31
N ASP A 227 23.63 7.36 11.06
CA ASP A 227 22.91 8.56 10.64
C ASP A 227 21.74 8.18 9.73
N LEU A 228 20.64 8.94 9.83
CA LEU A 228 19.50 8.85 8.94
C LEU A 228 19.27 10.18 8.23
N TYR A 229 19.39 10.18 6.90
CA TYR A 229 19.17 11.35 6.06
C TYR A 229 17.85 11.20 5.30
N PRO A 230 16.88 12.14 5.44
CA PRO A 230 15.74 12.20 4.56
C PRO A 230 16.18 12.42 3.11
N LEU A 231 15.61 11.64 2.19
CA LEU A 231 15.89 11.78 0.76
C LEU A 231 14.74 12.53 0.08
N GLN A 232 15.12 13.41 -0.86
CA GLN A 232 14.15 14.10 -1.74
C GLN A 232 13.75 13.24 -2.95
N ASN A 233 14.35 12.07 -3.11
CA ASN A 233 13.98 11.12 -4.15
C ASN A 233 12.55 10.61 -3.89
N SER A 234 11.70 10.66 -4.90
CA SER A 234 10.39 10.00 -4.84
C SER A 234 10.53 8.48 -4.88
N TRP A 235 9.66 7.78 -4.16
CA TRP A 235 9.65 6.33 -4.13
C TRP A 235 8.79 5.78 -5.26
N GLN A 236 9.43 5.38 -6.36
CA GLN A 236 8.78 4.97 -7.61
C GLN A 236 7.94 3.67 -7.52
N GLN A 237 8.10 2.89 -6.45
CA GLN A 237 7.36 1.63 -6.27
C GLN A 237 6.01 1.83 -5.57
N ALA A 238 5.79 2.97 -4.90
CA ALA A 238 4.55 3.27 -4.18
C ALA A 238 4.03 4.66 -4.54
N GLY A 239 2.71 4.80 -4.58
CA GLY A 239 2.06 6.08 -4.87
C GLY A 239 0.71 5.91 -5.55
N ALA A 240 0.11 7.02 -5.95
CA ALA A 240 -1.25 7.07 -6.45
C ALA A 240 -1.35 6.80 -7.95
N GLY A 241 -2.34 5.98 -8.33
CA GLY A 241 -2.61 5.63 -9.71
C GLY A 241 -1.47 4.92 -10.42
N VAL A 242 -1.73 4.41 -11.59
CA VAL A 242 -0.72 3.78 -12.46
C VAL A 242 -0.90 4.19 -13.91
N ILE A 243 0.16 4.03 -14.69
CA ILE A 243 0.16 4.21 -16.14
C ILE A 243 0.85 2.99 -16.77
N GLY A 244 0.30 2.51 -17.88
CA GLY A 244 0.83 1.38 -18.61
C GLY A 244 0.39 1.41 -20.08
N GLU A 245 0.71 0.37 -20.82
CA GLU A 245 0.48 0.31 -22.25
C GLU A 245 -0.35 -0.92 -22.62
N LEU A 246 -1.22 -0.76 -23.61
CA LEU A 246 -1.86 -1.91 -24.28
C LEU A 246 -0.82 -2.61 -25.18
N GLU A 247 -0.90 -3.93 -25.28
CA GLU A 247 -0.05 -4.71 -26.17
C GLU A 247 -0.32 -4.35 -27.63
N THR A 248 -1.58 -4.07 -27.95
CA THR A 248 -2.03 -3.62 -29.27
C THR A 248 -2.94 -2.42 -29.11
N PRO A 249 -2.76 -1.35 -29.89
CA PRO A 249 -3.66 -0.19 -29.87
C PRO A 249 -5.09 -0.58 -30.20
N GLU A 250 -6.05 0.07 -29.55
CA GLU A 250 -7.49 -0.10 -29.78
C GLU A 250 -8.14 1.22 -30.16
N THR A 251 -9.23 1.19 -30.92
CA THR A 251 -10.05 2.38 -31.09
C THR A 251 -10.72 2.75 -29.76
N GLU A 252 -10.98 4.04 -29.53
CA GLU A 252 -11.62 4.52 -28.29
C GLU A 252 -12.92 3.78 -27.97
N LEU A 253 -13.75 3.53 -28.97
CA LEU A 253 -15.05 2.84 -28.77
C LEU A 253 -14.87 1.35 -28.41
N GLU A 254 -13.93 0.66 -29.02
CA GLU A 254 -13.61 -0.74 -28.66
C GLU A 254 -13.08 -0.81 -27.26
N PHE A 255 -12.14 0.06 -26.90
CA PHE A 255 -11.59 0.17 -25.57
C PHE A 255 -12.67 0.42 -24.52
N LEU A 256 -13.52 1.45 -24.70
CA LEU A 256 -14.60 1.77 -23.75
C LEU A 256 -15.61 0.61 -23.60
N LYS A 257 -15.96 -0.09 -24.69
CA LYS A 257 -16.82 -1.28 -24.62
C LYS A 257 -16.16 -2.41 -23.84
N ARG A 258 -14.87 -2.64 -24.05
CA ARG A 258 -14.10 -3.65 -23.33
C ARG A 258 -14.03 -3.33 -21.84
N ILE A 259 -13.69 -2.09 -21.47
CA ILE A 259 -13.67 -1.65 -20.06
C ILE A 259 -15.03 -1.79 -19.42
N LYS A 260 -16.09 -1.34 -20.08
CA LYS A 260 -17.47 -1.52 -19.60
C LYS A 260 -17.81 -2.96 -19.28
N LYS A 261 -17.38 -3.90 -20.12
CA LYS A 261 -17.59 -5.35 -19.91
C LYS A 261 -16.70 -5.91 -18.80
N THR A 262 -15.41 -5.56 -18.79
CA THR A 262 -14.42 -6.07 -17.81
C THR A 262 -14.78 -5.73 -16.39
N PHE A 263 -15.28 -4.51 -16.16
CA PHE A 263 -15.63 -3.98 -14.83
C PHE A 263 -17.15 -4.07 -14.53
N GLU A 264 -17.93 -4.69 -15.40
CA GLU A 264 -19.39 -4.86 -15.24
C GLU A 264 -20.12 -3.51 -15.05
N VAL A 265 -19.64 -2.46 -15.73
CA VAL A 265 -20.12 -1.08 -15.57
C VAL A 265 -21.52 -0.92 -16.14
N GLY A 266 -22.48 -0.52 -15.31
CA GLY A 266 -23.85 -0.25 -15.74
C GLY A 266 -23.95 0.95 -16.69
N CYS A 267 -23.30 2.06 -16.31
CA CYS A 267 -23.24 3.30 -17.11
C CYS A 267 -21.80 3.87 -17.08
N LEU A 268 -21.11 3.84 -18.22
CA LEU A 268 -19.80 4.45 -18.37
C LEU A 268 -20.00 5.88 -18.91
N LYS A 269 -19.39 6.87 -18.25
CA LYS A 269 -19.37 8.27 -18.70
C LYS A 269 -18.02 8.59 -19.33
N HIS A 270 -18.04 9.39 -20.38
CA HIS A 270 -16.82 9.87 -21.03
C HIS A 270 -17.00 11.28 -21.62
N ASN A 271 -15.89 12.01 -21.84
CA ASN A 271 -15.89 13.24 -22.60
C ASN A 271 -16.00 12.96 -24.12
N ARG A 272 -15.83 13.98 -24.94
CA ARG A 272 -15.80 13.83 -26.40
C ARG A 272 -14.65 12.89 -26.80
N LEU A 273 -14.93 11.99 -27.76
CA LEU A 273 -13.90 11.14 -28.36
C LEU A 273 -12.88 12.01 -29.10
N THR A 274 -11.59 11.71 -28.91
CA THR A 274 -10.48 12.46 -29.51
C THR A 274 -10.22 12.04 -30.96
N GLY A 275 -10.70 10.86 -31.36
CA GLY A 275 -10.49 10.27 -32.68
C GLY A 275 -9.10 9.60 -32.81
N ARG A 276 -8.40 9.36 -31.70
CA ARG A 276 -7.11 8.67 -31.66
C ARG A 276 -7.28 7.22 -31.24
N GLU A 277 -6.27 6.38 -31.50
CA GLU A 277 -6.16 5.06 -30.90
C GLU A 277 -5.65 5.16 -29.45
N ILE A 278 -6.07 4.22 -28.61
CA ILE A 278 -5.61 4.09 -27.24
C ILE A 278 -4.45 3.11 -27.20
N GLN A 279 -3.29 3.59 -26.78
CA GLN A 279 -2.09 2.79 -26.52
C GLN A 279 -1.67 2.95 -25.06
N THR A 280 -1.59 4.18 -24.56
CA THR A 280 -1.14 4.52 -23.21
C THR A 280 -2.35 4.79 -22.32
N VAL A 281 -2.49 4.02 -21.25
CA VAL A 281 -3.60 4.06 -20.30
C VAL A 281 -3.10 4.50 -18.94
N ALA A 282 -3.61 5.61 -18.43
CA ALA A 282 -3.46 5.99 -17.02
C ALA A 282 -4.76 5.69 -16.28
N LEU A 283 -4.65 5.30 -15.01
CA LEU A 283 -5.82 4.98 -14.19
C LEU A 283 -5.60 5.22 -12.69
N CYS A 284 -6.71 5.45 -12.00
CA CYS A 284 -6.78 5.46 -10.55
C CYS A 284 -8.17 5.00 -10.12
N GLY A 285 -8.26 3.97 -9.28
CA GLY A 285 -9.51 3.51 -8.67
C GLY A 285 -10.16 4.59 -7.81
N GLY A 286 -11.47 4.43 -7.51
CA GLY A 286 -12.20 5.33 -6.64
C GLY A 286 -12.24 6.78 -7.13
N ALA A 287 -12.00 7.73 -6.25
CA ALA A 287 -12.05 9.18 -6.51
C ALA A 287 -10.71 9.73 -7.04
N GLY A 288 -10.17 9.14 -8.12
CA GLY A 288 -8.83 9.41 -8.65
C GLY A 288 -8.70 10.63 -9.55
N ALA A 289 -9.75 11.45 -9.76
CA ALA A 289 -9.74 12.57 -10.73
C ALA A 289 -8.62 13.60 -10.51
N PHE A 290 -8.05 13.70 -9.33
CA PHE A 290 -6.91 14.59 -9.01
C PHE A 290 -5.64 14.27 -9.82
N LEU A 291 -5.52 13.06 -10.35
CA LEU A 291 -4.39 12.62 -11.19
C LEU A 291 -4.56 12.93 -12.68
N MET A 292 -5.70 13.42 -13.10
CA MET A 292 -6.00 13.66 -14.52
C MET A 292 -4.96 14.54 -15.21
N LEU A 293 -4.57 15.66 -14.61
CA LEU A 293 -3.56 16.55 -15.19
C LEU A 293 -2.18 15.88 -15.27
N LEU A 294 -1.88 14.98 -14.35
CA LEU A 294 -0.64 14.21 -14.38
C LEU A 294 -0.68 13.16 -15.48
N ALA A 295 -1.84 12.51 -15.72
CA ALA A 295 -2.04 11.62 -16.84
C ALA A 295 -1.81 12.33 -18.19
N ILE A 296 -2.36 13.54 -18.36
CA ILE A 296 -2.14 14.38 -19.56
C ILE A 296 -0.65 14.70 -19.73
N ARG A 297 0.05 15.12 -18.66
CA ARG A 297 1.50 15.41 -18.71
C ARG A 297 2.33 14.19 -19.08
N ASN A 298 1.90 13.00 -18.68
CA ASN A 298 2.52 11.73 -19.07
C ASN A 298 2.05 11.21 -20.42
N ARG A 299 1.28 12.00 -21.20
CA ARG A 299 0.78 11.70 -22.53
C ARG A 299 -0.05 10.42 -22.62
N ALA A 300 -0.87 10.17 -21.59
CA ALA A 300 -1.85 9.10 -21.64
C ALA A 300 -2.92 9.42 -22.70
N ASP A 301 -3.36 8.41 -23.45
CA ASP A 301 -4.43 8.52 -24.42
C ASP A 301 -5.80 8.52 -23.72
N VAL A 302 -5.89 7.79 -22.61
CA VAL A 302 -7.08 7.69 -21.77
C VAL A 302 -6.71 7.74 -20.28
N PHE A 303 -7.57 8.38 -19.48
CA PHE A 303 -7.54 8.31 -18.02
C PHE A 303 -8.83 7.68 -17.50
N ILE A 304 -8.69 6.60 -16.75
CA ILE A 304 -9.80 5.85 -16.15
C ILE A 304 -9.83 6.10 -14.65
N THR A 305 -11.03 6.43 -14.13
CA THR A 305 -11.23 6.55 -12.66
C THR A 305 -12.67 6.22 -12.28
N GLY A 306 -12.93 6.05 -10.98
CA GLY A 306 -14.26 5.78 -10.46
C GLY A 306 -15.18 7.01 -10.47
N GLU A 307 -14.63 8.21 -10.22
CA GLU A 307 -15.44 9.44 -10.08
C GLU A 307 -14.77 10.64 -10.75
N ILE A 308 -15.55 11.37 -11.56
CA ILE A 308 -15.15 12.63 -12.16
C ILE A 308 -16.29 13.64 -11.95
N LYS A 309 -15.99 14.79 -11.37
CA LYS A 309 -16.97 15.86 -11.20
C LYS A 309 -17.33 16.48 -12.54
N TYR A 310 -18.58 16.94 -12.70
CA TYR A 310 -19.09 17.53 -13.95
C TYR A 310 -18.14 18.58 -14.55
N HIS A 311 -17.60 19.49 -13.74
CA HIS A 311 -16.73 20.55 -14.24
C HIS A 311 -15.33 20.07 -14.64
N ASP A 312 -14.89 18.91 -14.17
CA ASP A 312 -13.57 18.37 -14.49
C ASP A 312 -13.50 17.75 -15.90
N TYR A 313 -14.66 17.60 -16.57
CA TYR A 313 -14.71 17.17 -17.97
C TYR A 313 -14.38 18.27 -18.98
N PHE A 314 -14.48 19.55 -18.58
CA PHE A 314 -14.32 20.67 -19.52
C PHE A 314 -12.85 20.93 -19.86
N GLY A 315 -12.61 21.31 -21.12
CA GLY A 315 -11.30 21.77 -21.60
C GLY A 315 -10.33 20.65 -22.01
N HIS A 316 -10.77 19.39 -22.01
CA HIS A 316 -9.92 18.24 -22.30
C HIS A 316 -10.33 17.45 -23.57
N ASP A 317 -11.19 18.00 -24.41
CA ASP A 317 -11.75 17.31 -25.59
C ASP A 317 -10.72 16.87 -26.64
N THR A 318 -9.53 17.46 -26.62
CA THR A 318 -8.42 17.12 -27.54
C THR A 318 -7.22 16.52 -26.84
N ASP A 319 -7.17 16.59 -25.52
CA ASP A 319 -6.00 16.23 -24.75
C ASP A 319 -5.98 14.74 -24.40
N ILE A 320 -7.08 14.25 -23.84
CA ILE A 320 -7.19 12.90 -23.32
C ILE A 320 -8.64 12.42 -23.35
N LEU A 321 -8.86 11.13 -23.56
CA LEU A 321 -10.14 10.51 -23.30
C LEU A 321 -10.31 10.29 -21.80
N LEU A 322 -11.38 10.83 -21.20
CA LEU A 322 -11.73 10.57 -19.80
C LEU A 322 -12.78 9.47 -19.74
N ALA A 323 -12.59 8.49 -18.89
CA ALA A 323 -13.53 7.38 -18.69
C ALA A 323 -13.85 7.21 -17.20
N GLU A 324 -15.08 7.56 -16.81
CA GLU A 324 -15.61 7.34 -15.46
C GLU A 324 -16.38 6.03 -15.44
N ILE A 325 -15.89 5.07 -14.67
CA ILE A 325 -16.41 3.69 -14.64
C ILE A 325 -17.21 3.35 -13.38
N GLY A 326 -17.29 4.26 -12.43
CA GLY A 326 -17.94 4.06 -11.12
C GLY A 326 -16.95 3.67 -10.02
N HIS A 327 -17.20 4.18 -8.83
CA HIS A 327 -16.34 3.95 -7.66
C HIS A 327 -16.29 2.46 -7.31
N TYR A 328 -17.47 1.87 -7.06
CA TYR A 328 -17.60 0.45 -6.74
C TYR A 328 -17.01 -0.43 -7.83
N GLU A 329 -17.33 -0.15 -9.08
CA GLU A 329 -16.91 -0.94 -10.23
C GLU A 329 -15.40 -0.95 -10.40
N SER A 330 -14.72 0.18 -10.12
CA SER A 330 -13.27 0.28 -10.20
C SER A 330 -12.56 -0.52 -9.10
N GLU A 331 -13.14 -0.65 -7.91
CA GLU A 331 -12.47 -1.20 -6.73
C GLU A 331 -13.00 -2.57 -6.26
N GLN A 332 -14.09 -3.08 -6.83
CA GLN A 332 -14.70 -4.34 -6.40
C GLN A 332 -13.75 -5.55 -6.40
N TYR A 333 -12.66 -5.48 -7.18
CA TYR A 333 -11.64 -6.53 -7.29
C TYR A 333 -10.60 -6.50 -6.18
N THR A 334 -10.64 -5.52 -5.29
CA THR A 334 -9.80 -5.45 -4.08
C THR A 334 -9.92 -6.71 -3.22
N LYS A 335 -11.10 -7.30 -3.18
CA LYS A 335 -11.34 -8.59 -2.51
C LYS A 335 -10.46 -9.72 -3.02
N GLU A 336 -10.06 -9.70 -4.29
CA GLU A 336 -9.17 -10.71 -4.88
C GLU A 336 -7.74 -10.56 -4.33
N ILE A 337 -7.28 -9.33 -4.06
CA ILE A 337 -5.97 -9.06 -3.46
C ILE A 337 -5.94 -9.68 -2.05
N PHE A 338 -6.93 -9.36 -1.22
CA PHE A 338 -7.03 -9.93 0.13
C PHE A 338 -7.10 -11.45 0.11
N TYR A 339 -7.89 -12.00 -0.82
CA TYR A 339 -8.04 -13.45 -0.96
C TYR A 339 -6.71 -14.12 -1.29
N THR A 340 -5.95 -13.58 -2.24
CA THR A 340 -4.64 -14.10 -2.63
C THR A 340 -3.66 -14.07 -1.45
N ILE A 341 -3.53 -12.92 -0.76
CA ILE A 341 -2.62 -12.79 0.40
C ILE A 341 -2.93 -13.83 1.49
N ILE A 342 -4.21 -14.00 1.82
CA ILE A 342 -4.60 -14.91 2.90
C ILE A 342 -4.41 -16.37 2.47
N ARG A 343 -4.81 -16.74 1.26
CA ARG A 343 -4.72 -18.12 0.77
C ARG A 343 -3.27 -18.58 0.61
N ASP A 344 -2.39 -17.71 0.14
CA ASP A 344 -0.99 -18.04 -0.08
C ASP A 344 -0.21 -18.19 1.24
N LEU A 345 -0.49 -17.31 2.20
CA LEU A 345 0.26 -17.30 3.48
C LEU A 345 -0.39 -18.17 4.55
N PHE A 346 -1.70 -18.38 4.49
CA PHE A 346 -2.49 -19.06 5.53
C PHE A 346 -3.49 -20.05 4.95
N PRO A 347 -3.05 -21.12 4.29
CA PRO A 347 -3.92 -22.06 3.55
C PRO A 347 -4.97 -22.78 4.42
N ASN A 348 -4.78 -22.78 5.73
CA ASN A 348 -5.69 -23.43 6.70
C ASN A 348 -6.77 -22.47 7.26
N VAL A 349 -6.78 -21.19 6.87
CA VAL A 349 -7.81 -20.24 7.28
C VAL A 349 -8.94 -20.26 6.25
N GLU A 350 -10.16 -20.40 6.75
CA GLU A 350 -11.33 -20.23 5.89
C GLU A 350 -11.47 -18.77 5.49
N VAL A 351 -11.57 -18.50 4.19
CA VAL A 351 -11.73 -17.16 3.64
C VAL A 351 -12.71 -17.16 2.50
N GLN A 352 -13.65 -16.23 2.52
CA GLN A 352 -14.65 -16.05 1.47
C GLN A 352 -14.77 -14.57 1.08
N GLN A 353 -15.02 -14.34 -0.19
CA GLN A 353 -15.46 -13.02 -0.67
C GLN A 353 -16.96 -12.88 -0.41
N SER A 354 -17.37 -11.75 0.16
CA SER A 354 -18.79 -11.45 0.38
C SER A 354 -19.58 -11.50 -0.92
N LYS A 355 -20.76 -12.12 -0.84
CA LYS A 355 -21.74 -12.18 -1.94
C LYS A 355 -22.65 -10.95 -1.99
N ILE A 356 -22.57 -10.11 -0.97
CA ILE A 356 -23.38 -8.88 -0.89
C ILE A 356 -22.79 -7.84 -1.84
N ASN A 357 -23.61 -7.37 -2.78
CA ASN A 357 -23.28 -6.20 -3.58
C ASN A 357 -23.58 -4.95 -2.76
N THR A 358 -22.52 -4.28 -2.31
CA THR A 358 -22.61 -3.08 -1.46
C THR A 358 -22.75 -1.79 -2.25
N ASN A 359 -22.72 -1.83 -3.61
CA ASN A 359 -22.88 -0.63 -4.44
C ASN A 359 -24.21 0.09 -4.14
N PRO A 360 -24.17 1.32 -3.59
CA PRO A 360 -25.38 2.07 -3.27
C PRO A 360 -26.03 2.70 -4.51
N ILE A 361 -25.27 2.82 -5.61
CA ILE A 361 -25.73 3.46 -6.86
C ILE A 361 -26.44 2.43 -7.72
N LYS A 362 -27.61 2.78 -8.18
CA LYS A 362 -28.41 1.98 -9.11
C LYS A 362 -28.63 2.76 -10.39
N TYR A 363 -28.52 2.08 -11.51
CA TYR A 363 -28.79 2.65 -12.84
C TYR A 363 -30.14 2.15 -13.34
N MET A 364 -30.88 3.04 -14.00
CA MET A 364 -32.21 2.75 -14.53
C MET A 364 -32.19 2.84 -16.06
#